data_ef667309c2078bb967c3a2aabafc36a4
#
_entry.id   ef667309c2078bb967c3a2aabafc36a4
#
_cell.length_a   1.000
_cell.length_b   1.000
_cell.length_c   1.000
_cell.angle_alpha   90.00
_cell.angle_beta   90.00
_cell.angle_gamma   90.00
#
_symmetry.space_group_name_H-M   'P 1'
#
loop_
_entity.id
_entity.type
_entity.pdbx_description
1 polymer ?
#
loop_
_entity_poly.entity_id
_entity_poly.type
_entity_poly.pdbx_seq_one_letter_code
_entity_poly.pdbx_strand_id
1 'polypeptide(L)'
;PFLFAAALIGATSFVLNGWILPSATAGVAQFRMQYLEKGAASTDPNIHIKVGPDAYAYISRFYKTSYTGYSFTLEEIREGKLISKLSSDLIQWDTAKNVWRLENWRLRTLKERGEDYTTGNFMDTVLSISPADFDLPKNHHETLKLPELSQQITLLEERGADNVSYYRIERIVRYMSPFASVILTFIGVIMSARKTRGGSGFQIALGFFLAFVYILLFLLSRTFAEAGTQFPVLAVWMPNLLFALTGLILYKTVPR
;
A
#
# COMPACT_ATOMS: atom_id res chain seq x y z
N PRO A 1 -10.06 17.52 32.01
CA PRO A 1 -11.19 17.17 31.17
C PRO A 1 -10.77 17.04 29.67
N PHE A 2 -10.10 18.03 29.08
CA PHE A 2 -9.77 18.07 27.66
C PHE A 2 -8.87 16.93 27.19
N LEU A 3 -7.84 16.57 27.97
CA LEU A 3 -6.95 15.44 27.65
C LEU A 3 -7.68 14.10 27.68
N PHE A 4 -8.64 13.95 28.59
CA PHE A 4 -9.50 12.77 28.64
C PHE A 4 -10.38 12.66 27.38
N ALA A 5 -11.01 13.78 26.98
CA ALA A 5 -11.78 13.84 25.74
C ALA A 5 -10.90 13.54 24.50
N ALA A 6 -9.69 14.10 24.44
CA ALA A 6 -8.73 13.83 23.37
C ALA A 6 -8.32 12.34 23.32
N ALA A 7 -8.08 11.71 24.48
CA ALA A 7 -7.77 10.29 24.56
C ALA A 7 -8.95 9.41 24.10
N LEU A 8 -10.18 9.78 24.48
CA LEU A 8 -11.39 9.09 24.02
C LEU A 8 -11.57 9.20 22.51
N ILE A 9 -11.39 10.39 21.94
CA ILE A 9 -11.43 10.62 20.48
C ILE A 9 -10.34 9.79 19.79
N GLY A 10 -9.12 9.80 20.33
CA GLY A 10 -8.01 9.00 19.80
C GLY A 10 -8.30 7.49 19.83
N ALA A 11 -8.82 6.97 20.92
CA ALA A 11 -9.20 5.57 21.04
C ALA A 11 -10.33 5.19 20.06
N THR A 12 -11.34 6.04 19.94
CA THR A 12 -12.43 5.85 18.95
C THR A 12 -11.88 5.88 17.53
N SER A 13 -11.01 6.83 17.20
CA SER A 13 -10.34 6.93 15.91
C SER A 13 -9.52 5.67 15.60
N PHE A 14 -8.82 5.11 16.59
CA PHE A 14 -8.07 3.87 16.42
C PHE A 14 -8.95 2.68 16.05
N VAL A 15 -10.07 2.51 16.77
CA VAL A 15 -11.04 1.44 16.48
C VAL A 15 -11.67 1.62 15.10
N LEU A 16 -12.06 2.85 14.77
CA LEU A 16 -12.63 3.17 13.45
C LEU A 16 -11.65 2.83 12.32
N ASN A 17 -10.41 3.31 12.40
CA ASN A 17 -9.39 3.09 11.37
C ASN A 17 -8.87 1.64 11.32
N GLY A 18 -8.88 0.94 12.45
CA GLY A 18 -8.37 -0.44 12.53
C GLY A 18 -9.35 -1.50 12.04
N TRP A 19 -10.66 -1.29 12.24
CA TRP A 19 -11.67 -2.34 12.03
C TRP A 19 -12.87 -1.90 11.20
N ILE A 20 -13.42 -0.71 11.43
CA ILE A 20 -14.69 -0.30 10.81
C ILE A 20 -14.43 0.22 9.40
N LEU A 21 -13.52 1.16 9.26
CA LEU A 21 -13.19 1.78 7.97
C LEU A 21 -12.72 0.78 6.92
N PRO A 22 -11.81 -0.18 7.24
CA PRO A 22 -11.41 -1.19 6.27
C PRO A 22 -12.57 -2.03 5.75
N SER A 23 -13.51 -2.40 6.62
CA SER A 23 -14.70 -3.17 6.22
C SER A 23 -15.62 -2.37 5.27
N ALA A 24 -15.77 -1.07 5.51
CA ALA A 24 -16.51 -0.18 4.62
C ALA A 24 -15.79 0.00 3.27
N THR A 25 -14.47 0.21 3.31
CA THR A 25 -13.63 0.32 2.10
C THR A 25 -13.66 -0.96 1.27
N ALA A 26 -13.66 -2.13 1.90
CA ALA A 26 -13.80 -3.42 1.21
C ALA A 26 -15.12 -3.51 0.45
N GLY A 27 -16.26 -3.08 1.06
CA GLY A 27 -17.56 -3.03 0.38
C GLY A 27 -17.56 -2.09 -0.82
N VAL A 28 -16.95 -0.92 -0.70
CA VAL A 28 -16.82 0.04 -1.81
C VAL A 28 -15.92 -0.53 -2.92
N ALA A 29 -14.81 -1.17 -2.58
CA ALA A 29 -13.90 -1.79 -3.54
C ALA A 29 -14.61 -2.91 -4.31
N GLN A 30 -15.35 -3.77 -3.61
CA GLN A 30 -16.14 -4.85 -4.22
C GLN A 30 -17.24 -4.30 -5.16
N PHE A 31 -17.96 -3.27 -4.72
CA PHE A 31 -18.96 -2.60 -5.56
C PHE A 31 -18.31 -2.01 -6.83
N ARG A 32 -17.17 -1.33 -6.68
CA ARG A 32 -16.44 -0.75 -7.82
C ARG A 32 -16.03 -1.82 -8.82
N MET A 33 -15.43 -2.93 -8.37
CA MET A 33 -15.06 -4.04 -9.24
C MET A 33 -16.29 -4.65 -9.93
N GLN A 34 -17.40 -4.79 -9.20
CA GLN A 34 -18.61 -5.43 -9.73
C GLN A 34 -19.36 -4.59 -10.75
N TYR A 35 -19.45 -3.27 -10.56
CA TYR A 35 -20.33 -2.40 -11.35
C TYR A 35 -19.59 -1.40 -12.24
N LEU A 36 -18.44 -0.90 -11.82
CA LEU A 36 -17.70 0.16 -12.55
C LEU A 36 -16.57 -0.41 -13.42
N GLU A 37 -15.95 -1.49 -12.98
CA GLU A 37 -14.76 -2.05 -13.64
C GLU A 37 -15.08 -3.24 -14.54
N LYS A 38 -16.32 -3.74 -14.57
CA LYS A 38 -16.75 -4.85 -15.45
C LYS A 38 -16.56 -4.58 -16.96
N GLY A 39 -16.48 -3.33 -17.38
CA GLY A 39 -16.35 -2.97 -18.80
C GLY A 39 -14.97 -2.44 -19.21
N ALA A 40 -14.20 -1.88 -18.28
CA ALA A 40 -12.97 -1.16 -18.59
C ALA A 40 -11.69 -1.82 -18.04
N ALA A 41 -11.80 -2.71 -17.05
CA ALA A 41 -10.66 -3.23 -16.30
C ALA A 41 -10.54 -4.76 -16.29
N SER A 42 -10.99 -5.43 -17.35
CA SER A 42 -10.64 -6.84 -17.54
C SER A 42 -9.16 -7.03 -17.90
N THR A 43 -8.41 -5.94 -18.07
CA THR A 43 -7.03 -5.97 -18.54
C THR A 43 -6.12 -5.09 -17.69
N ASP A 44 -5.21 -5.71 -16.97
CA ASP A 44 -4.12 -4.98 -16.30
C ASP A 44 -2.89 -4.96 -17.21
N PRO A 45 -2.37 -3.78 -17.59
CA PRO A 45 -1.16 -3.67 -18.41
C PRO A 45 0.10 -3.65 -17.56
N ASN A 46 1.19 -4.21 -18.10
CA ASN A 46 2.55 -4.12 -17.55
C ASN A 46 2.65 -4.55 -16.08
N ILE A 47 2.25 -5.77 -15.80
CA ILE A 47 2.31 -6.35 -14.46
C ILE A 47 3.71 -6.87 -14.19
N HIS A 48 4.33 -6.38 -13.12
CA HIS A 48 5.58 -6.89 -12.58
C HIS A 48 5.33 -7.52 -11.21
N ILE A 49 5.67 -8.79 -11.05
CA ILE A 49 5.47 -9.53 -9.80
C ILE A 49 6.77 -10.23 -9.44
N LYS A 50 7.21 -10.06 -8.20
CA LYS A 50 8.25 -10.89 -7.63
C LYS A 50 7.64 -12.21 -7.18
N VAL A 51 8.07 -13.32 -7.79
CA VAL A 51 7.55 -14.67 -7.55
C VAL A 51 8.44 -15.50 -6.63
N GLY A 52 9.60 -14.98 -6.27
CA GLY A 52 10.56 -15.60 -5.38
C GLY A 52 11.69 -14.65 -5.02
N PRO A 53 12.64 -15.03 -4.16
CA PRO A 53 13.74 -14.16 -3.74
C PRO A 53 14.53 -13.58 -4.91
N ASP A 54 14.76 -14.39 -5.94
CA ASP A 54 15.58 -14.07 -7.12
C ASP A 54 14.78 -14.15 -8.43
N ALA A 55 13.44 -14.34 -8.38
CA ALA A 55 12.60 -14.59 -9.54
C ALA A 55 11.56 -13.49 -9.73
N TYR A 56 11.53 -12.91 -10.93
CA TYR A 56 10.66 -11.80 -11.33
C TYR A 56 9.83 -12.21 -12.54
N ALA A 57 8.51 -12.11 -12.42
CA ALA A 57 7.58 -12.34 -13.52
C ALA A 57 7.09 -11.01 -14.08
N TYR A 58 7.00 -10.95 -15.39
CA TYR A 58 6.41 -9.85 -16.13
C TYR A 58 5.32 -10.36 -17.06
N ILE A 59 4.18 -9.64 -17.12
CA ILE A 59 3.07 -9.90 -18.04
C ILE A 59 2.68 -8.57 -18.68
N SER A 60 2.74 -8.50 -20.00
CA SER A 60 2.41 -7.27 -20.73
C SER A 60 0.95 -6.89 -20.61
N ARG A 61 0.03 -7.86 -20.73
CA ARG A 61 -1.42 -7.69 -20.55
C ARG A 61 -2.02 -8.93 -19.92
N PHE A 62 -2.80 -8.76 -18.88
CA PHE A 62 -3.50 -9.82 -18.20
C PHE A 62 -5.01 -9.61 -18.25
N TYR A 63 -5.72 -10.61 -18.73
CA TYR A 63 -7.18 -10.63 -18.81
C TYR A 63 -7.75 -11.43 -17.64
N LYS A 64 -8.35 -10.73 -16.68
CA LYS A 64 -8.92 -11.35 -15.46
C LYS A 64 -10.07 -12.31 -15.76
N THR A 65 -10.87 -12.04 -16.79
CA THR A 65 -12.05 -12.84 -17.14
C THR A 65 -11.67 -14.26 -17.60
N SER A 66 -10.55 -14.40 -18.30
CA SER A 66 -10.07 -15.68 -18.85
C SER A 66 -8.83 -16.20 -18.15
N TYR A 67 -8.31 -15.47 -17.15
CA TYR A 67 -7.03 -15.73 -16.48
C TYR A 67 -5.89 -15.98 -17.48
N THR A 68 -5.83 -15.14 -18.51
CA THR A 68 -4.89 -15.26 -19.62
C THR A 68 -3.97 -14.05 -19.68
N GLY A 69 -2.66 -14.28 -19.70
CA GLY A 69 -1.64 -13.26 -19.86
C GLY A 69 -0.94 -13.37 -21.20
N TYR A 70 -0.59 -12.23 -21.79
CA TYR A 70 0.18 -12.14 -23.03
C TYR A 70 1.58 -11.61 -22.77
N SER A 71 2.54 -12.11 -23.54
CA SER A 71 3.96 -11.74 -23.42
C SER A 71 4.48 -11.93 -21.98
N PHE A 72 4.34 -13.13 -21.49
CA PHE A 72 4.87 -13.53 -20.19
C PHE A 72 6.38 -13.68 -20.23
N THR A 73 7.03 -13.22 -19.16
CA THR A 73 8.47 -13.43 -18.96
C THR A 73 8.72 -13.73 -17.48
N LEU A 74 9.54 -14.75 -17.21
CA LEU A 74 10.05 -15.06 -15.87
C LEU A 74 11.57 -14.99 -15.91
N GLU A 75 12.16 -14.12 -15.13
CA GLU A 75 13.59 -13.89 -15.03
C GLU A 75 14.11 -14.30 -13.66
N GLU A 76 15.16 -15.10 -13.64
CA GLU A 76 15.91 -15.45 -12.45
C GLU A 76 17.20 -14.63 -12.40
N ILE A 77 17.34 -13.78 -11.38
CA ILE A 77 18.46 -12.86 -11.23
C ILE A 77 19.13 -13.13 -9.88
N ARG A 78 20.37 -13.60 -9.87
CA ARG A 78 21.19 -13.82 -8.67
C ARG A 78 22.38 -12.88 -8.67
N GLU A 79 22.63 -12.23 -7.56
CA GLU A 79 23.75 -11.29 -7.41
C GLU A 79 23.82 -10.22 -8.53
N GLY A 80 22.66 -9.77 -9.02
CA GLY A 80 22.56 -8.80 -10.12
C GLY A 80 22.86 -9.35 -11.50
N LYS A 81 23.03 -10.68 -11.66
CA LYS A 81 23.23 -11.35 -12.95
C LYS A 81 22.02 -12.16 -13.34
N LEU A 82 21.61 -12.04 -14.59
CA LEU A 82 20.57 -12.89 -15.17
C LEU A 82 21.10 -14.33 -15.30
N ILE A 83 20.41 -15.28 -14.69
CA ILE A 83 20.74 -16.72 -14.74
C ILE A 83 19.88 -17.41 -15.78
N SER A 84 18.57 -17.17 -15.74
CA SER A 84 17.65 -17.76 -16.70
C SER A 84 16.52 -16.79 -17.05
N LYS A 85 16.00 -16.91 -18.27
CA LYS A 85 14.85 -16.18 -18.77
C LYS A 85 13.92 -17.13 -19.51
N LEU A 86 12.76 -17.38 -18.91
CA LEU A 86 11.65 -18.07 -19.55
C LEU A 86 10.70 -17.03 -20.13
N SER A 87 10.39 -17.11 -21.41
CA SER A 87 9.40 -16.24 -22.05
C SER A 87 8.37 -17.08 -22.79
N SER A 88 7.13 -16.61 -22.82
CA SER A 88 6.06 -17.23 -23.60
C SER A 88 5.15 -16.17 -24.20
N ASP A 89 4.54 -16.52 -25.33
CA ASP A 89 3.61 -15.62 -26.01
C ASP A 89 2.28 -15.51 -25.21
N LEU A 90 1.90 -16.62 -24.56
CA LEU A 90 0.67 -16.70 -23.76
C LEU A 90 0.91 -17.54 -22.48
N ILE A 91 0.34 -17.09 -21.38
CA ILE A 91 0.21 -17.81 -20.11
C ILE A 91 -1.26 -17.89 -19.73
N GLN A 92 -1.77 -19.07 -19.43
CA GLN A 92 -3.16 -19.27 -19.05
C GLN A 92 -3.26 -20.20 -17.84
N TRP A 93 -4.19 -19.86 -16.94
CA TRP A 93 -4.47 -20.70 -15.78
C TRP A 93 -5.36 -21.88 -16.15
N ASP A 94 -4.90 -23.09 -15.89
CA ASP A 94 -5.69 -24.32 -15.98
C ASP A 94 -6.33 -24.62 -14.62
N THR A 95 -7.63 -24.32 -14.50
CA THR A 95 -8.39 -24.53 -13.27
C THR A 95 -8.53 -26.00 -12.89
N ALA A 96 -8.48 -26.92 -13.84
CA ALA A 96 -8.63 -28.35 -13.58
C ALA A 96 -7.37 -28.94 -12.95
N LYS A 97 -6.21 -28.44 -13.34
CA LYS A 97 -4.90 -28.91 -12.86
C LYS A 97 -4.27 -28.02 -11.78
N ASN A 98 -4.79 -26.80 -11.59
CA ASN A 98 -4.18 -25.76 -10.74
C ASN A 98 -2.73 -25.43 -11.13
N VAL A 99 -2.47 -25.27 -12.42
CA VAL A 99 -1.15 -24.93 -12.97
C VAL A 99 -1.27 -23.84 -14.02
N TRP A 100 -0.17 -23.16 -14.27
CA TRP A 100 -0.04 -22.24 -15.38
C TRP A 100 0.42 -22.98 -16.63
N ARG A 101 -0.33 -22.84 -17.73
CA ARG A 101 0.05 -23.33 -19.04
C ARG A 101 0.67 -22.22 -19.85
N LEU A 102 1.88 -22.45 -20.32
CA LEU A 102 2.63 -21.56 -21.21
C LEU A 102 2.52 -22.06 -22.64
N GLU A 103 2.28 -21.14 -23.58
CA GLU A 103 2.27 -21.43 -25.01
C GLU A 103 3.43 -20.73 -25.72
N ASN A 104 4.06 -21.43 -26.67
CA ASN A 104 5.22 -20.96 -27.43
C ASN A 104 6.33 -20.47 -26.51
N TRP A 105 6.71 -21.32 -25.56
CA TRP A 105 7.72 -20.95 -24.56
C TRP A 105 9.14 -21.07 -25.07
N ARG A 106 10.00 -20.22 -24.53
CA ARG A 106 11.43 -20.13 -24.82
C ARG A 106 12.18 -19.95 -23.51
N LEU A 107 13.03 -20.89 -23.18
CA LEU A 107 13.91 -20.84 -22.01
C LEU A 107 15.33 -20.56 -22.49
N ARG A 108 15.90 -19.46 -22.02
CA ARG A 108 17.29 -19.09 -22.18
C ARG A 108 17.99 -19.22 -20.84
N THR A 109 19.03 -20.05 -20.78
CA THR A 109 19.86 -20.23 -19.60
C THR A 109 21.26 -19.73 -19.89
N LEU A 110 21.77 -18.80 -19.10
CA LEU A 110 23.11 -18.26 -19.24
C LEU A 110 24.09 -19.13 -18.46
N LYS A 111 25.18 -19.55 -19.14
CA LYS A 111 26.31 -20.29 -18.56
C LYS A 111 27.55 -19.40 -18.53
N GLU A 112 28.57 -19.77 -17.77
CA GLU A 112 29.86 -19.04 -17.78
C GLU A 112 30.48 -18.90 -19.18
N ARG A 113 30.23 -19.89 -20.07
CA ARG A 113 30.66 -19.86 -21.48
C ARG A 113 29.50 -20.26 -22.37
N GLY A 114 28.77 -19.27 -22.87
CA GLY A 114 27.69 -19.49 -23.84
C GLY A 114 26.30 -19.49 -23.21
N GLU A 115 25.31 -19.77 -24.01
CA GLU A 115 23.91 -19.75 -23.69
C GLU A 115 23.22 -21.00 -24.23
N ASP A 116 22.33 -21.59 -23.45
CA ASP A 116 21.45 -22.68 -23.88
C ASP A 116 20.07 -22.13 -24.21
N TYR A 117 19.51 -22.55 -25.31
CA TYR A 117 18.17 -22.24 -25.76
C TYR A 117 17.33 -23.51 -25.87
N THR A 118 16.23 -23.55 -25.15
CA THR A 118 15.22 -24.60 -25.24
C THR A 118 13.87 -23.97 -25.53
N THR A 119 13.12 -24.57 -26.47
CA THR A 119 11.81 -24.05 -26.89
C THR A 119 10.80 -25.18 -26.95
N GLY A 120 9.51 -24.83 -26.85
CA GLY A 120 8.43 -25.79 -26.99
C GLY A 120 7.09 -25.11 -27.17
N ASN A 121 6.10 -25.88 -27.62
CA ASN A 121 4.76 -25.33 -27.88
C ASN A 121 3.97 -25.15 -26.59
N PHE A 122 3.97 -26.15 -25.69
CA PHE A 122 3.24 -26.12 -24.43
C PHE A 122 4.12 -26.58 -23.27
N MET A 123 3.93 -25.90 -22.12
CA MET A 123 4.55 -26.29 -20.86
C MET A 123 3.60 -25.96 -19.71
N ASP A 124 3.30 -26.96 -18.87
CA ASP A 124 2.57 -26.74 -17.63
C ASP A 124 3.61 -26.46 -16.52
N THR A 125 3.46 -25.37 -15.78
CA THR A 125 4.38 -24.96 -14.72
C THR A 125 3.62 -24.49 -13.47
N VAL A 126 4.22 -24.70 -12.31
CA VAL A 126 3.71 -24.19 -11.03
C VAL A 126 4.49 -22.93 -10.69
N LEU A 127 3.80 -21.80 -10.60
CA LEU A 127 4.37 -20.54 -10.16
C LEU A 127 3.81 -20.19 -8.77
N SER A 128 4.56 -19.43 -7.98
CA SER A 128 4.12 -18.95 -6.66
C SER A 128 3.05 -17.85 -6.74
N ILE A 129 2.50 -17.60 -7.94
CA ILE A 129 1.40 -16.68 -8.20
C ILE A 129 0.14 -17.45 -8.58
N SER A 130 -0.99 -17.01 -8.09
CA SER A 130 -2.30 -17.56 -8.39
C SER A 130 -3.18 -16.52 -9.11
N PRO A 131 -4.26 -16.93 -9.80
CA PRO A 131 -5.20 -15.97 -10.37
C PRO A 131 -5.77 -14.97 -9.37
N ALA A 132 -5.93 -15.38 -8.09
CA ALA A 132 -6.42 -14.51 -7.04
C ALA A 132 -5.47 -13.32 -6.74
N ASP A 133 -4.18 -13.45 -7.01
CA ASP A 133 -3.23 -12.36 -6.82
C ASP A 133 -3.46 -11.20 -7.81
N PHE A 134 -4.13 -11.48 -8.96
CA PHE A 134 -4.50 -10.48 -9.97
C PHE A 134 -5.90 -9.88 -9.74
N ASP A 135 -6.73 -10.51 -8.92
CA ASP A 135 -8.10 -10.05 -8.61
C ASP A 135 -8.14 -9.04 -7.46
N LEU A 136 -6.99 -8.75 -6.83
CA LEU A 136 -6.91 -7.81 -5.73
C LEU A 136 -7.11 -6.36 -6.22
N PRO A 137 -7.92 -5.55 -5.51
CA PRO A 137 -8.03 -4.13 -5.82
C PRO A 137 -6.66 -3.44 -5.64
N LYS A 138 -6.42 -2.37 -6.42
CA LYS A 138 -5.17 -1.59 -6.34
C LYS A 138 -4.82 -1.16 -4.91
N ASN A 139 -5.86 -0.82 -4.11
CA ASN A 139 -5.71 -0.38 -2.72
C ASN A 139 -6.10 -1.48 -1.73
N HIS A 140 -5.77 -2.74 -2.02
CA HIS A 140 -6.13 -3.86 -1.16
C HIS A 140 -5.66 -3.69 0.29
N HIS A 141 -4.49 -3.05 0.51
CA HIS A 141 -3.98 -2.74 1.84
C HIS A 141 -4.93 -1.88 2.69
N GLU A 142 -5.78 -1.05 2.07
CA GLU A 142 -6.76 -0.21 2.77
C GLU A 142 -8.02 -1.00 3.18
N THR A 143 -8.29 -2.15 2.54
CA THR A 143 -9.48 -2.97 2.80
C THR A 143 -9.30 -3.97 3.93
N LEU A 144 -8.05 -4.24 4.34
CA LEU A 144 -7.73 -5.24 5.36
C LEU A 144 -7.83 -4.65 6.77
N LYS A 145 -8.40 -5.40 7.71
CA LYS A 145 -8.35 -5.06 9.15
C LYS A 145 -6.93 -5.18 9.68
N LEU A 146 -6.62 -4.55 10.81
CA LEU A 146 -5.28 -4.55 11.39
C LEU A 146 -4.64 -5.94 11.57
N PRO A 147 -5.35 -6.97 12.08
CA PRO A 147 -4.77 -8.31 12.16
C PRO A 147 -4.48 -8.93 10.78
N GLU A 148 -5.44 -8.80 9.85
CA GLU A 148 -5.32 -9.30 8.47
C GLU A 148 -4.17 -8.60 7.73
N LEU A 149 -4.06 -7.27 7.91
CA LEU A 149 -2.97 -6.46 7.36
C LEU A 149 -1.59 -6.94 7.85
N SER A 150 -1.47 -7.28 9.14
CA SER A 150 -0.23 -7.79 9.71
C SER A 150 0.13 -9.18 9.17
N GLN A 151 -0.83 -10.07 9.02
CA GLN A 151 -0.63 -11.39 8.40
C GLN A 151 -0.23 -11.25 6.93
N GLN A 152 -0.90 -10.36 6.18
CA GLN A 152 -0.58 -10.13 4.79
C GLN A 152 0.84 -9.56 4.60
N ILE A 153 1.30 -8.68 5.50
CA ILE A 153 2.68 -8.17 5.48
C ILE A 153 3.66 -9.34 5.60
N THR A 154 3.47 -10.25 6.57
CA THR A 154 4.36 -11.41 6.76
C THR A 154 4.41 -12.28 5.51
N LEU A 155 3.25 -12.61 4.92
CA LEU A 155 3.19 -13.40 3.69
C LEU A 155 3.89 -12.72 2.50
N LEU A 156 3.73 -11.41 2.35
CA LEU A 156 4.38 -10.65 1.28
C LEU A 156 5.90 -10.54 1.50
N GLU A 157 6.35 -10.44 2.76
CA GLU A 157 7.77 -10.45 3.13
C GLU A 157 8.42 -11.79 2.80
N GLU A 158 7.77 -12.90 3.15
CA GLU A 158 8.25 -14.26 2.83
C GLU A 158 8.37 -14.49 1.32
N ARG A 159 7.43 -13.95 0.53
CA ARG A 159 7.48 -13.98 -0.94
C ARG A 159 8.49 -13.00 -1.52
N GLY A 160 8.99 -12.05 -0.73
CA GLY A 160 9.85 -10.96 -1.20
C GLY A 160 9.15 -9.99 -2.15
N ALA A 161 7.85 -9.75 -1.96
CA ALA A 161 7.06 -8.90 -2.84
C ALA A 161 7.43 -7.41 -2.69
N ASP A 162 7.60 -6.69 -3.81
CA ASP A 162 8.00 -5.28 -3.80
C ASP A 162 6.93 -4.35 -3.24
N ASN A 163 5.65 -4.75 -3.31
CA ASN A 163 4.51 -3.96 -2.85
C ASN A 163 4.28 -4.01 -1.33
N VAL A 164 5.08 -4.75 -0.57
CA VAL A 164 4.97 -4.87 0.90
C VAL A 164 5.08 -3.51 1.60
N SER A 165 5.79 -2.55 1.00
CA SER A 165 5.97 -1.19 1.52
C SER A 165 4.63 -0.47 1.74
N TYR A 166 3.67 -0.58 0.82
CA TYR A 166 2.34 0.03 0.95
C TYR A 166 1.57 -0.51 2.15
N TYR A 167 1.64 -1.84 2.40
CA TYR A 167 1.00 -2.48 3.55
C TYR A 167 1.63 -2.06 4.88
N ARG A 168 2.97 -1.97 4.92
CA ARG A 168 3.70 -1.47 6.10
C ARG A 168 3.35 -0.02 6.41
N ILE A 169 3.32 0.86 5.40
CA ILE A 169 2.96 2.27 5.58
C ILE A 169 1.54 2.40 6.07
N GLU A 170 0.59 1.68 5.49
CA GLU A 170 -0.81 1.69 5.93
C GLU A 170 -0.92 1.27 7.41
N ARG A 171 -0.22 0.23 7.84
CA ARG A 171 -0.17 -0.18 9.24
C ARG A 171 0.37 0.93 10.14
N ILE A 172 1.46 1.60 9.77
CA ILE A 172 2.04 2.70 10.52
C ILE A 172 1.04 3.86 10.64
N VAL A 173 0.38 4.22 9.54
CA VAL A 173 -0.64 5.29 9.50
C VAL A 173 -1.77 5.02 10.48
N ARG A 174 -2.27 3.79 10.56
CA ARG A 174 -3.34 3.42 11.49
C ARG A 174 -2.93 3.53 12.96
N TYR A 175 -1.70 3.12 13.29
CA TYR A 175 -1.16 3.30 14.65
C TYR A 175 -0.87 4.77 14.98
N MET A 176 -0.52 5.58 13.99
CA MET A 176 -0.20 7.00 14.17
C MET A 176 -1.45 7.87 14.34
N SER A 177 -2.58 7.50 13.71
CA SER A 177 -3.79 8.33 13.61
C SER A 177 -4.37 8.79 14.98
N PRO A 178 -4.41 7.96 16.04
CA PRO A 178 -4.89 8.43 17.36
C PRO A 178 -4.00 9.52 17.96
N PHE A 179 -2.69 9.46 17.73
CA PHE A 179 -1.78 10.51 18.22
C PHE A 179 -2.02 11.86 17.54
N ALA A 180 -2.33 11.84 16.23
CA ALA A 180 -2.72 13.04 15.49
C ALA A 180 -3.93 13.73 16.15
N SER A 181 -4.96 12.96 16.47
CA SER A 181 -6.18 13.47 17.13
C SER A 181 -5.87 14.13 18.48
N VAL A 182 -5.01 13.51 19.29
CA VAL A 182 -4.60 14.06 20.58
C VAL A 182 -3.80 15.36 20.42
N ILE A 183 -2.83 15.37 19.51
CA ILE A 183 -1.96 16.54 19.25
C ILE A 183 -2.79 17.71 18.74
N LEU A 184 -3.65 17.49 17.74
CA LEU A 184 -4.49 18.56 17.17
C LEU A 184 -5.49 19.08 18.19
N THR A 185 -6.09 18.21 19.01
CA THR A 185 -6.98 18.64 20.11
C THR A 185 -6.22 19.47 21.13
N PHE A 186 -5.02 19.09 21.52
CA PHE A 186 -4.17 19.85 22.44
C PHE A 186 -3.87 21.24 21.91
N ILE A 187 -3.48 21.37 20.64
CA ILE A 187 -3.25 22.66 19.97
C ILE A 187 -4.53 23.49 19.95
N GLY A 188 -5.67 22.89 19.57
CA GLY A 188 -6.97 23.55 19.53
C GLY A 188 -7.39 24.13 20.88
N VAL A 189 -7.18 23.38 21.97
CA VAL A 189 -7.45 23.85 23.35
C VAL A 189 -6.57 25.03 23.72
N ILE A 190 -5.27 24.98 23.43
CA ILE A 190 -4.34 26.09 23.72
C ILE A 190 -4.74 27.35 22.94
N MET A 191 -5.12 27.18 21.66
CA MET A 191 -5.54 28.30 20.80
C MET A 191 -6.85 28.92 21.28
N SER A 192 -7.82 28.11 21.72
CA SER A 192 -9.11 28.59 22.23
C SER A 192 -9.00 29.27 23.59
N ALA A 193 -8.01 28.88 24.41
CA ALA A 193 -7.77 29.51 25.71
C ALA A 193 -7.17 30.93 25.61
N ARG A 194 -6.64 31.32 24.47
CA ARG A 194 -6.05 32.64 24.21
C ARG A 194 -7.15 33.70 24.04
N LYS A 195 -7.12 34.75 24.86
CA LYS A 195 -7.90 35.96 24.57
C LYS A 195 -7.34 36.71 23.39
N THR A 196 -8.01 36.64 22.25
CA THR A 196 -7.61 37.37 21.02
C THR A 196 -8.54 38.55 20.77
N ARG A 197 -8.01 39.66 20.30
CA ARG A 197 -8.80 40.84 19.90
C ARG A 197 -9.69 40.59 18.69
N GLY A 198 -9.45 39.51 17.94
CA GLY A 198 -10.17 39.15 16.72
C GLY A 198 -11.47 38.35 16.93
N GLY A 199 -11.87 38.10 18.19
CA GLY A 199 -13.08 37.34 18.50
C GLY A 199 -12.98 35.84 18.20
N SER A 200 -14.08 35.12 18.44
CA SER A 200 -14.15 33.63 18.25
C SER A 200 -13.98 33.21 16.77
N GLY A 201 -14.38 34.02 15.83
CA GLY A 201 -14.26 33.73 14.40
C GLY A 201 -12.81 33.55 13.95
N PHE A 202 -11.91 34.40 14.45
CA PHE A 202 -10.48 34.28 14.12
C PHE A 202 -9.87 32.99 14.68
N GLN A 203 -10.25 32.57 15.89
CA GLN A 203 -9.77 31.32 16.50
C GLN A 203 -10.23 30.10 15.69
N ILE A 204 -11.48 30.09 15.26
CA ILE A 204 -12.03 29.02 14.42
C ILE A 204 -11.30 28.97 13.08
N ALA A 205 -11.11 30.10 12.41
CA ALA A 205 -10.38 30.17 11.14
C ALA A 205 -8.94 29.65 11.27
N LEU A 206 -8.25 30.02 12.35
CA LEU A 206 -6.88 29.56 12.61
C LEU A 206 -6.83 28.05 12.90
N GLY A 207 -7.83 27.50 13.61
CA GLY A 207 -7.96 26.05 13.82
C GLY A 207 -8.13 25.29 12.51
N PHE A 208 -9.00 25.76 11.61
CA PHE A 208 -9.17 25.19 10.27
C PHE A 208 -7.88 25.28 9.45
N PHE A 209 -7.19 26.42 9.49
CA PHE A 209 -5.92 26.59 8.79
C PHE A 209 -4.85 25.59 9.26
N LEU A 210 -4.70 25.41 10.58
CA LEU A 210 -3.76 24.43 11.16
C LEU A 210 -4.13 23.01 10.77
N ALA A 211 -5.43 22.65 10.80
CA ALA A 211 -5.89 21.33 10.37
C ALA A 211 -5.60 21.10 8.88
N PHE A 212 -5.82 22.10 8.03
CA PHE A 212 -5.50 22.03 6.60
C PHE A 212 -4.00 21.84 6.36
N VAL A 213 -3.14 22.59 7.03
CA VAL A 213 -1.68 22.45 6.94
C VAL A 213 -1.25 21.05 7.41
N TYR A 214 -1.85 20.53 8.50
CA TYR A 214 -1.59 19.17 8.97
C TYR A 214 -1.93 18.13 7.90
N ILE A 215 -3.12 18.23 7.27
CA ILE A 215 -3.56 17.30 6.23
C ILE A 215 -2.60 17.34 5.04
N LEU A 216 -2.20 18.52 4.58
CA LEU A 216 -1.24 18.66 3.48
C LEU A 216 0.10 18.00 3.80
N LEU A 217 0.65 18.28 4.99
CA LEU A 217 1.91 17.67 5.43
C LEU A 217 1.78 16.15 5.56
N PHE A 218 0.65 15.65 6.04
CA PHE A 218 0.40 14.22 6.14
C PHE A 218 0.35 13.56 4.77
N LEU A 219 -0.36 14.13 3.79
CA LEU A 219 -0.44 13.61 2.43
C LEU A 219 0.95 13.59 1.76
N LEU A 220 1.72 14.67 1.90
CA LEU A 220 3.09 14.72 1.39
C LEU A 220 3.98 13.66 2.05
N SER A 221 3.95 13.53 3.37
CA SER A 221 4.74 12.55 4.13
C SER A 221 4.39 11.12 3.74
N ARG A 222 3.09 10.80 3.56
CA ARG A 222 2.64 9.50 3.08
C ARG A 222 3.16 9.21 1.68
N THR A 223 3.03 10.16 0.75
CA THR A 223 3.53 10.01 -0.64
C THR A 223 5.04 9.80 -0.68
N PHE A 224 5.81 10.53 0.13
CA PHE A 224 7.26 10.31 0.24
C PHE A 224 7.60 8.94 0.81
N ALA A 225 6.86 8.46 1.81
CA ALA A 225 7.07 7.13 2.36
C ALA A 225 6.79 6.05 1.31
N GLU A 226 5.71 6.18 0.53
CA GLU A 226 5.31 5.25 -0.54
C GLU A 226 6.29 5.28 -1.73
N ALA A 227 6.98 6.39 -1.97
CA ALA A 227 8.01 6.52 -3.00
C ALA A 227 9.33 5.78 -2.67
N GLY A 228 9.42 5.09 -1.52
CA GLY A 228 10.55 4.23 -1.17
C GLY A 228 11.69 4.94 -0.43
N THR A 229 11.39 5.88 0.46
CA THR A 229 12.41 6.49 1.33
C THR A 229 13.08 5.46 2.23
N GLN A 230 14.35 5.71 2.60
CA GLN A 230 15.12 4.85 3.51
C GLN A 230 14.49 4.73 4.92
N PHE A 231 13.73 5.75 5.35
CA PHE A 231 13.11 5.81 6.69
C PHE A 231 11.59 6.06 6.60
N PRO A 232 10.79 5.10 6.12
CA PRO A 232 9.35 5.30 5.91
C PRO A 232 8.58 5.60 7.22
N VAL A 233 9.00 5.01 8.33
CA VAL A 233 8.40 5.27 9.64
C VAL A 233 8.59 6.73 10.05
N LEU A 234 9.80 7.27 9.92
CA LEU A 234 10.10 8.66 10.26
C LEU A 234 9.34 9.62 9.34
N ALA A 235 9.29 9.31 8.04
CA ALA A 235 8.55 10.12 7.07
C ALA A 235 7.08 10.25 7.47
N VAL A 236 6.39 9.14 7.76
CA VAL A 236 4.97 9.14 8.16
C VAL A 236 4.75 9.86 9.50
N TRP A 237 5.67 9.74 10.47
CA TRP A 237 5.55 10.39 11.78
C TRP A 237 5.90 11.88 11.78
N MET A 238 6.56 12.38 10.73
CA MET A 238 7.05 13.77 10.66
C MET A 238 5.96 14.82 10.93
N PRO A 239 4.73 14.75 10.38
CA PRO A 239 3.69 15.73 10.69
C PRO A 239 3.32 15.76 12.17
N ASN A 240 3.20 14.60 12.81
CA ASN A 240 2.89 14.50 14.24
C ASN A 240 4.00 15.11 15.10
N LEU A 241 5.25 14.86 14.76
CA LEU A 241 6.40 15.42 15.49
C LEU A 241 6.45 16.95 15.37
N LEU A 242 6.25 17.47 14.16
CA LEU A 242 6.22 18.92 13.92
C LEU A 242 5.07 19.60 14.67
N PHE A 243 3.87 19.01 14.62
CA PHE A 243 2.72 19.58 15.32
C PHE A 243 2.80 19.41 16.84
N ALA A 244 3.38 18.32 17.34
CA ALA A 244 3.66 18.15 18.76
C ALA A 244 4.63 19.22 19.27
N LEU A 245 5.72 19.47 18.51
CA LEU A 245 6.66 20.54 18.84
C LEU A 245 5.99 21.92 18.82
N THR A 246 5.20 22.20 17.80
CA THR A 246 4.40 23.44 17.68
C THR A 246 3.47 23.60 18.89
N GLY A 247 2.76 22.53 19.28
CA GLY A 247 1.91 22.53 20.45
C GLY A 247 2.66 22.82 21.75
N LEU A 248 3.85 22.25 21.93
CA LEU A 248 4.70 22.51 23.10
C LEU A 248 5.23 23.97 23.14
N ILE A 249 5.60 24.52 21.99
CA ILE A 249 6.01 25.94 21.87
C ILE A 249 4.82 26.84 22.22
N LEU A 250 3.65 26.60 21.66
CA LEU A 250 2.45 27.36 21.95
C LEU A 250 2.08 27.28 23.45
N TYR A 251 2.20 26.12 24.05
CA TYR A 251 1.92 25.93 25.48
C TYR A 251 2.84 26.77 26.37
N LYS A 252 4.14 26.88 26.02
CA LYS A 252 5.12 27.70 26.76
C LYS A 252 4.96 29.20 26.52
N THR A 253 4.46 29.61 25.36
CA THR A 253 4.34 31.02 24.97
C THR A 253 3.00 31.66 25.36
N VAL A 254 2.01 30.86 25.75
CA VAL A 254 0.72 31.38 26.23
C VAL A 254 0.91 31.91 27.66
N PRO A 255 0.74 33.22 27.92
CA PRO A 255 0.77 33.77 29.29
C PRO A 255 -0.36 33.15 30.11
N ARG A 256 -0.01 32.68 31.31
CA ARG A 256 -0.98 32.16 32.31
C ARG A 256 -1.72 33.27 33.01
#